data_342b2328dd13f5372bd8aa4a80e2d459
#
_entry.id   342b2328dd13f5372bd8aa4a80e2d459
#
_cell.length_a   1.000
_cell.length_b   1.000
_cell.length_c   1.000
_cell.angle_alpha   90.00
_cell.angle_beta   90.00
_cell.angle_gamma   90.00
#
_symmetry.space_group_name_H-M   'P 1'
#
loop_
_entity.id
_entity.type
_entity.pdbx_description
1 polymer ?
#
loop_
_entity_poly.entity_id
_entity_poly.type
_entity_poly.pdbx_seq_one_letter_code
_entity_poly.pdbx_strand_id
1 'polypeptide(L)' 'MACIGSQGGLTESAHKMLSSLDQPSTAEDVAARTSLPLFRVRAGLREMMEANLVEMEQSLYRLTESGRSALQS' A
#
# COMPACT_ATOMS: atom_id res chain seq x y z
N MET A 1 4.71 11.46 -8.41
CA MET A 1 4.67 10.12 -7.88
C MET A 1 3.23 9.68 -7.69
N ALA A 2 2.94 8.44 -8.02
CA ALA A 2 1.54 8.01 -8.06
C ALA A 2 0.93 7.82 -6.68
N CYS A 3 1.69 7.28 -5.74
CA CYS A 3 1.14 6.92 -4.43
C CYS A 3 1.51 7.89 -3.33
N ILE A 4 2.49 8.74 -3.55
CA ILE A 4 2.93 9.69 -2.55
C ILE A 4 2.73 11.09 -3.10
N GLY A 5 1.99 11.89 -2.37
CA GLY A 5 1.69 13.24 -2.81
C GLY A 5 2.91 14.14 -2.77
N SER A 6 2.86 15.23 -3.53
CA SER A 6 3.96 16.15 -3.62
C SER A 6 4.25 16.88 -2.31
N GLN A 7 3.33 16.84 -1.39
CA GLN A 7 3.49 17.49 -0.08
C GLN A 7 3.90 16.50 1.00
N GLY A 8 4.37 15.34 0.61
CA GLY A 8 4.81 14.34 1.55
C GLY A 8 3.72 13.46 2.12
N GLY A 9 2.47 13.75 1.80
CA GLY A 9 1.35 12.92 2.23
C GLY A 9 1.05 11.82 1.25
N LEU A 10 0.27 10.84 1.66
CA LEU A 10 -0.16 9.75 0.81
C LEU A 10 -1.37 10.19 -0.01
N THR A 11 -1.46 9.66 -1.23
CA THR A 11 -2.69 9.82 -1.99
C THR A 11 -3.79 9.03 -1.31
N GLU A 12 -5.04 9.32 -1.66
CA GLU A 12 -6.17 8.59 -1.10
C GLU A 12 -6.08 7.10 -1.42
N SER A 13 -5.72 6.76 -2.65
CA SER A 13 -5.58 5.37 -3.04
C SER A 13 -4.49 4.66 -2.23
N ALA A 14 -3.36 5.33 -2.05
CA ALA A 14 -2.27 4.74 -1.27
C ALA A 14 -2.69 4.53 0.18
N HIS A 15 -3.39 5.50 0.75
CA HIS A 15 -3.87 5.39 2.12
C HIS A 15 -4.83 4.20 2.27
N LYS A 16 -5.73 4.04 1.31
CA LYS A 16 -6.67 2.91 1.32
C LYS A 16 -5.91 1.59 1.28
N MET A 17 -4.93 1.49 0.38
CA MET A 17 -4.16 0.26 0.24
C MET A 17 -3.37 -0.06 1.51
N LEU A 18 -2.71 0.93 2.09
CA LEU A 18 -1.95 0.72 3.31
C LEU A 18 -2.87 0.36 4.46
N SER A 19 -4.03 1.00 4.56
CA SER A 19 -4.99 0.71 5.63
C SER A 19 -5.52 -0.72 5.55
N SER A 20 -5.60 -1.27 4.34
CA SER A 20 -6.09 -2.64 4.17
C SER A 20 -5.04 -3.68 4.56
N LEU A 21 -3.81 -3.26 4.80
CA LEU A 21 -2.71 -4.15 5.17
C LEU A 21 -2.49 -4.18 6.68
N ASP A 22 -3.56 -4.10 7.46
CA ASP A 22 -3.46 -4.26 8.90
C ASP A 22 -2.98 -5.66 9.26
N GLN A 23 -3.02 -6.57 8.30
CA GLN A 23 -2.43 -7.89 8.40
C GLN A 23 -1.88 -8.26 7.03
N PRO A 24 -0.93 -9.19 6.95
CA PRO A 24 -0.38 -9.59 5.66
C PRO A 24 -1.48 -10.08 4.72
N SER A 25 -1.45 -9.61 3.48
CA SER A 25 -2.52 -9.88 2.50
C SER A 25 -1.94 -9.99 1.11
N THR A 26 -2.68 -10.67 0.23
CA THR A 26 -2.31 -10.73 -1.18
C THR A 26 -2.80 -9.47 -1.88
N ALA A 27 -2.32 -9.26 -3.11
CA ALA A 27 -2.81 -8.14 -3.92
C ALA A 27 -4.30 -8.27 -4.18
N GLU A 28 -4.78 -9.50 -4.41
CA GLU A 28 -6.20 -9.73 -4.63
C GLU A 28 -7.03 -9.35 -3.40
N ASP A 29 -6.54 -9.67 -2.21
CA ASP A 29 -7.22 -9.29 -0.98
C ASP A 29 -7.30 -7.77 -0.84
N VAL A 30 -6.21 -7.09 -1.14
CA VAL A 30 -6.18 -5.63 -1.09
C VAL A 30 -7.16 -5.05 -2.09
N ALA A 31 -7.19 -5.60 -3.31
CA ALA A 31 -8.13 -5.13 -4.32
C ALA A 31 -9.57 -5.29 -3.86
N ALA A 32 -9.89 -6.43 -3.24
CA ALA A 32 -11.24 -6.68 -2.76
C ALA A 32 -11.63 -5.70 -1.64
N ARG A 33 -10.71 -5.43 -0.74
CA ARG A 33 -11.00 -4.56 0.40
C ARG A 33 -11.09 -3.09 0.01
N THR A 34 -10.31 -2.68 -0.99
CA THR A 34 -10.27 -1.28 -1.40
C THR A 34 -11.22 -0.98 -2.54
N SER A 35 -11.75 -2.01 -3.19
CA SER A 35 -12.59 -1.87 -4.38
C SER A 35 -11.84 -1.24 -5.55
N LEU A 36 -10.52 -1.36 -5.56
CA LEU A 36 -9.70 -0.87 -6.65
C LEU A 36 -9.40 -2.01 -7.63
N PRO A 37 -9.18 -1.69 -8.91
CA PRO A 37 -8.80 -2.72 -9.87
C PRO A 37 -7.48 -3.37 -9.49
N LEU A 38 -7.34 -4.66 -9.78
CA LEU A 38 -6.15 -5.39 -9.37
C LEU A 38 -4.88 -4.80 -9.97
N PHE A 39 -4.91 -4.39 -11.24
CA PHE A 39 -3.72 -3.82 -11.88
C PHE A 39 -3.28 -2.55 -11.18
N ARG A 40 -4.23 -1.78 -10.68
CA ARG A 40 -3.93 -0.55 -9.97
C ARG A 40 -3.33 -0.85 -8.60
N VAL A 41 -3.86 -1.86 -7.93
CA VAL A 41 -3.34 -2.30 -6.64
C VAL A 41 -1.91 -2.78 -6.79
N ARG A 42 -1.63 -3.59 -7.81
CA ARG A 42 -0.28 -4.10 -8.02
C ARG A 42 0.71 -2.97 -8.29
N ALA A 43 0.32 -2.01 -9.12
CA ALA A 43 1.17 -0.87 -9.41
C ALA A 43 1.43 -0.05 -8.15
N GLY A 44 0.40 0.21 -7.37
CA GLY A 44 0.53 0.96 -6.13
C GLY A 44 1.38 0.25 -5.10
N LEU A 45 1.20 -1.06 -4.94
CA LEU A 45 2.00 -1.84 -4.01
C LEU A 45 3.46 -1.84 -4.40
N ARG A 46 3.75 -1.93 -5.71
CA ARG A 46 5.13 -1.86 -6.18
C ARG A 46 5.76 -0.52 -5.82
N GLU A 47 5.05 0.57 -6.06
CA GLU A 47 5.57 1.89 -5.74
C GLU A 47 5.80 2.04 -4.23
N MET A 48 4.90 1.50 -3.44
CA MET A 48 5.05 1.57 -1.99
C MET A 48 6.20 0.70 -1.50
N MET A 49 6.48 -0.42 -2.18
CA MET A 49 7.67 -1.20 -1.86
C MET A 49 8.94 -0.43 -2.16
N GLU A 50 8.95 0.29 -3.29
CA GLU A 50 10.11 1.12 -3.65
C GLU A 50 10.31 2.25 -2.66
N ALA A 51 9.23 2.73 -2.06
CA ALA A 51 9.29 3.77 -1.05
C ALA A 51 9.51 3.21 0.36
N ASN A 52 9.68 1.90 0.47
CA ASN A 52 9.92 1.21 1.73
C ASN A 52 8.74 1.29 2.70
N LEU A 53 7.54 1.44 2.18
CA LEU A 53 6.32 1.48 3.01
C LEU A 53 5.68 0.10 3.15
N VAL A 54 5.96 -0.79 2.20
CA VAL A 54 5.39 -2.13 2.14
C VAL A 54 6.50 -3.10 1.79
N GLU A 55 6.43 -4.30 2.33
CA GLU A 55 7.34 -5.37 1.94
C GLU A 55 6.54 -6.61 1.59
N MET A 56 7.15 -7.49 0.82
CA MET A 56 6.51 -8.74 0.41
C MET A 56 7.27 -9.91 1.00
N GLU A 57 6.52 -10.85 1.56
CA GLU A 57 7.10 -12.07 2.10
C GLU A 57 6.14 -13.21 1.79
N GLN A 58 6.64 -14.25 1.11
CA GLN A 58 5.84 -15.43 0.76
C GLN A 58 4.54 -15.06 0.04
N SER A 59 4.63 -14.16 -0.92
CA SER A 59 3.52 -13.67 -1.71
C SER A 59 2.52 -12.83 -0.94
N LEU A 60 2.81 -12.46 0.28
CA LEU A 60 1.97 -11.58 1.09
C LEU A 60 2.63 -10.24 1.23
N TYR A 61 1.84 -9.19 1.08
CA TYR A 61 2.29 -7.82 1.30
C TYR A 61 1.99 -7.43 2.73
N ARG A 62 2.89 -6.70 3.36
CA ARG A 62 2.66 -6.21 4.71
C ARG A 62 3.32 -4.86 4.89
N LEU A 63 2.84 -4.11 5.89
CA LEU A 63 3.41 -2.80 6.19
C LEU A 63 4.77 -2.94 6.82
N THR A 64 5.67 -2.03 6.42
CA THR A 64 6.91 -1.82 7.15
C THR A 64 6.63 -0.87 8.30
N GLU A 65 7.63 -0.64 9.13
CA GLU A 65 7.50 0.36 10.19
C GLU A 65 7.23 1.75 9.57
N SER A 66 7.93 2.05 8.48
CA SER A 66 7.69 3.30 7.77
C SER A 66 6.28 3.40 7.24
N GLY A 67 5.73 2.28 6.75
CA GLY A 67 4.36 2.27 6.25
C GLY A 67 3.36 2.57 7.35
N ARG A 68 3.57 2.01 8.53
CA ARG A 68 2.69 2.29 9.67
C ARG A 68 2.78 3.74 10.10
N SER A 69 3.98 4.29 10.11
CA SER A 69 4.16 5.69 10.46
C SER A 69 3.46 6.60 9.45
N ALA A 70 3.53 6.24 8.17
CA ALA A 70 2.86 7.03 7.15
C ALA A 70 1.35 7.04 7.33
N LEU A 71 0.77 5.92 7.77
CA LEU A 71 -0.66 5.85 8.05
C LEU A 71 -1.09 6.73 9.21
N GLN A 72 -0.20 6.94 10.16
CA GLN A 72 -0.51 7.70 11.36
C GLN A 72 -0.30 9.20 11.17
N SER A 73 0.27 9.61 10.06
CA SER A 73 0.59 11.02 9.81
C SER A 73 -0.59 11.81 9.32
#